data_f12af105bf7c631318ca7c40d61feafe
#
_entry.id   f12af105bf7c631318ca7c40d61feafe
#
_cell.length_a   1.000
_cell.length_b   1.000
_cell.length_c   1.000
_cell.angle_alpha   90.00
_cell.angle_beta   90.00
_cell.angle_gamma   90.00
#
_symmetry.space_group_name_H-M   'P 1'
#
loop_
_entity.id
_entity.type
_entity.pdbx_description
1 polymer ?
#
loop_
_entity_poly.entity_id
_entity_poly.type
_entity_poly.pdbx_seq_one_letter_code
_entity_poly.pdbx_strand_id
1 'polypeptide(L)'
;MLKKVLEYAGDYRKKTYQAIATMLIGVGMNILPFLFIYQIITPLIMHQQISTHYIIFRVIAIAISLILYAVFYVKGLALSHQSAYHTLKNLRISLQCKLEKQPLGVIQEKGVGAHKKTFIDDIEAIELLLAHALPEGISNLAIPLFIYIVMFIVDWKLALLSLGSLPIGLLAMGAMFKIGMKEMSNYYVAAQKMNNTIIEYVNGMEVVKVFNRDGESYHRFENDIRGYRDFTLAWYKACWPWMALYN
;
A
#
# COMPACT_ATOMS: atom_id res chain seq x y z
N MET A 1 -18.92 -0.32 0.07
CA MET A 1 -18.19 0.46 1.08
C MET A 1 -17.67 1.77 0.48
N LEU A 2 -16.85 1.74 -0.57
CA LEU A 2 -16.22 2.91 -1.20
C LEU A 2 -17.23 4.01 -1.61
N LYS A 3 -18.37 3.64 -2.23
CA LYS A 3 -19.42 4.60 -2.60
C LYS A 3 -19.93 5.40 -1.42
N LYS A 4 -20.18 4.75 -0.28
CA LYS A 4 -20.64 5.41 0.97
C LYS A 4 -19.58 6.38 1.53
N VAL A 5 -18.28 6.01 1.45
CA VAL A 5 -17.20 6.88 1.91
C VAL A 5 -17.10 8.11 1.01
N LEU A 6 -17.20 7.93 -0.31
CA LEU A 6 -17.17 9.03 -1.28
C LEU A 6 -18.38 9.97 -1.17
N GLU A 7 -19.50 9.55 -0.59
CA GLU A 7 -20.62 10.43 -0.30
C GLU A 7 -20.25 11.50 0.75
N TYR A 8 -19.41 11.13 1.73
CA TYR A 8 -18.87 12.09 2.72
C TYR A 8 -17.84 13.06 2.15
N ALA A 9 -17.26 12.76 0.98
CA ALA A 9 -16.36 13.70 0.29
C ALA A 9 -17.10 14.95 -0.23
N GLY A 10 -18.41 14.87 -0.44
CA GLY A 10 -19.20 15.97 -0.97
C GLY A 10 -18.64 16.49 -2.31
N ASP A 11 -18.42 17.79 -2.42
CA ASP A 11 -17.86 18.43 -3.64
C ASP A 11 -16.41 17.99 -3.92
N TYR A 12 -15.67 17.57 -2.91
CA TYR A 12 -14.30 17.08 -3.05
C TYR A 12 -14.20 15.70 -3.72
N ARG A 13 -15.31 14.99 -3.91
CA ARG A 13 -15.36 13.76 -4.72
C ARG A 13 -14.80 13.98 -6.14
N LYS A 14 -15.00 15.16 -6.72
CA LYS A 14 -14.42 15.53 -8.01
C LYS A 14 -12.88 15.52 -7.99
N LYS A 15 -12.27 15.94 -6.88
CA LYS A 15 -10.81 15.92 -6.70
C LYS A 15 -10.24 14.50 -6.66
N THR A 16 -10.96 13.52 -6.11
CA THR A 16 -10.55 12.11 -6.18
C THR A 16 -10.46 11.64 -7.64
N TYR A 17 -11.46 11.94 -8.45
CA TYR A 17 -11.42 11.57 -9.88
C TYR A 17 -10.34 12.32 -10.65
N GLN A 18 -10.14 13.60 -10.35
CA GLN A 18 -9.06 14.40 -10.94
C GLN A 18 -7.69 13.86 -10.53
N ALA A 19 -7.52 13.41 -9.28
CA ALA A 19 -6.30 12.78 -8.82
C ALA A 19 -5.98 11.52 -9.64
N ILE A 20 -6.96 10.62 -9.80
CA ILE A 20 -6.83 9.40 -10.60
C ILE A 20 -6.46 9.76 -12.06
N ALA A 21 -7.20 10.67 -12.69
CA ALA A 21 -6.94 11.07 -14.07
C ALA A 21 -5.53 11.67 -14.24
N THR A 22 -5.11 12.52 -13.30
CA THR A 22 -3.80 13.16 -13.32
C THR A 22 -2.67 12.13 -13.14
N MET A 23 -2.84 11.16 -12.25
CA MET A 23 -1.88 10.06 -12.07
C MET A 23 -1.82 9.15 -13.29
N LEU A 24 -2.95 8.84 -13.94
CA LEU A 24 -2.97 8.05 -15.18
C LEU A 24 -2.21 8.74 -16.32
N ILE A 25 -2.34 10.07 -16.44
CA ILE A 25 -1.52 10.85 -17.39
C ILE A 25 -0.04 10.73 -17.03
N GLY A 26 0.29 10.82 -15.72
CA GLY A 26 1.64 10.61 -15.23
C GLY A 26 2.19 9.23 -15.61
N VAL A 27 1.40 8.18 -15.44
CA VAL A 27 1.79 6.80 -15.87
C VAL A 27 2.12 6.76 -17.37
N GLY A 28 1.32 7.41 -18.21
CA GLY A 28 1.64 7.52 -19.64
C GLY A 28 3.00 8.18 -19.89
N MET A 29 3.31 9.27 -19.17
CA MET A 29 4.60 9.95 -19.26
C MET A 29 5.77 9.08 -18.76
N ASN A 30 5.54 8.24 -17.76
CA ASN A 30 6.55 7.32 -17.21
C ASN A 30 6.95 6.19 -18.20
N ILE A 31 6.10 5.86 -19.15
CA ILE A 31 6.37 4.82 -20.15
C ILE A 31 7.16 5.37 -21.36
N LEU A 32 7.01 6.65 -21.67
CA LEU A 32 7.69 7.28 -22.81
C LEU A 32 9.22 7.13 -22.80
N PRO A 33 9.94 7.22 -21.68
CA PRO A 33 11.38 6.96 -21.61
C PRO A 33 11.78 5.62 -22.21
N PHE A 34 11.04 4.56 -21.93
CA PHE A 34 11.33 3.21 -22.46
C PHE A 34 11.19 3.16 -23.98
N LEU A 35 10.22 3.86 -24.55
CA LEU A 35 10.07 3.98 -26.00
C LEU A 35 11.22 4.77 -26.62
N PHE A 36 11.65 5.87 -26.00
CA PHE A 36 12.79 6.64 -26.51
C PHE A 36 14.10 5.88 -26.41
N ILE A 37 14.31 5.14 -25.32
CA ILE A 37 15.46 4.24 -25.16
C ILE A 37 15.46 3.16 -26.26
N TYR A 38 14.30 2.52 -26.50
CA TYR A 38 14.15 1.53 -27.58
C TYR A 38 14.54 2.12 -28.95
N GLN A 39 14.10 3.37 -29.23
CA GLN A 39 14.42 4.06 -30.49
C GLN A 39 15.90 4.44 -30.62
N ILE A 40 16.65 4.55 -29.52
CA ILE A 40 18.11 4.76 -29.53
C ILE A 40 18.83 3.41 -29.72
N ILE A 41 18.41 2.38 -29.00
CA ILE A 41 19.12 1.09 -28.95
C ILE A 41 18.94 0.31 -30.26
N THR A 42 17.73 0.30 -30.83
CA THR A 42 17.42 -0.50 -32.02
C THR A 42 18.34 -0.20 -33.23
N PRO A 43 18.54 1.06 -33.64
CA PRO A 43 19.47 1.36 -34.72
C PRO A 43 20.94 1.04 -34.38
N LEU A 44 21.34 1.18 -33.09
CA LEU A 44 22.70 0.81 -32.64
C LEU A 44 22.98 -0.69 -32.80
N ILE A 45 22.01 -1.53 -32.42
CA ILE A 45 22.11 -2.99 -32.60
C ILE A 45 22.13 -3.36 -34.10
N MET A 46 21.39 -2.63 -34.93
CA MET A 46 21.36 -2.85 -36.38
C MET A 46 22.56 -2.24 -37.12
N HIS A 47 23.58 -1.74 -36.41
CA HIS A 47 24.76 -1.07 -36.96
C HIS A 47 24.44 0.10 -37.90
N GLN A 48 23.31 0.76 -37.72
CA GLN A 48 22.94 1.94 -38.48
C GLN A 48 23.67 3.17 -37.98
N GLN A 49 24.06 4.05 -38.87
CA GLN A 49 24.63 5.35 -38.48
C GLN A 49 23.57 6.25 -37.89
N ILE A 50 23.77 6.65 -36.64
CA ILE A 50 22.86 7.55 -35.93
C ILE A 50 23.53 8.92 -35.78
N SER A 51 22.81 9.99 -36.12
CA SER A 51 23.26 11.34 -35.88
C SER A 51 23.28 11.65 -34.37
N THR A 52 24.32 12.32 -33.92
CA THR A 52 24.43 12.81 -32.53
C THR A 52 23.21 13.69 -32.16
N HIS A 53 22.69 14.44 -33.11
CA HIS A 53 21.48 15.27 -32.90
C HIS A 53 20.24 14.44 -32.58
N TYR A 54 20.10 13.27 -33.22
CA TYR A 54 19.00 12.35 -32.94
C TYR A 54 19.05 11.81 -31.50
N ILE A 55 20.25 11.43 -31.04
CA ILE A 55 20.46 10.92 -29.66
C ILE A 55 20.14 12.03 -28.64
N ILE A 56 20.71 13.23 -28.82
CA ILE A 56 20.47 14.37 -27.94
C ILE A 56 18.99 14.68 -27.82
N PHE A 57 18.27 14.73 -28.94
CA PHE A 57 16.82 14.98 -28.93
C PHE A 57 16.04 13.93 -28.11
N ARG A 58 16.40 12.64 -28.25
CA ARG A 58 15.76 11.55 -27.47
C ARG A 58 16.09 11.65 -25.99
N VAL A 59 17.33 11.97 -25.63
CA VAL A 59 17.74 12.15 -24.24
C VAL A 59 16.98 13.33 -23.59
N ILE A 60 16.83 14.43 -24.31
CA ILE A 60 16.03 15.57 -23.82
C ILE A 60 14.56 15.17 -23.67
N ALA A 61 14.00 14.41 -24.62
CA ALA A 61 12.61 13.93 -24.54
C ALA A 61 12.40 12.98 -23.33
N ILE A 62 13.38 12.12 -23.01
CA ILE A 62 13.38 11.29 -21.78
C ILE A 62 13.34 12.20 -20.54
N ALA A 63 14.22 13.18 -20.46
CA ALA A 63 14.28 14.09 -19.31
C ALA A 63 12.93 14.86 -19.13
N ILE A 64 12.38 15.37 -20.21
CA ILE A 64 11.08 16.07 -20.18
C ILE A 64 9.96 15.13 -19.73
N SER A 65 9.90 13.90 -20.24
CA SER A 65 8.85 12.95 -19.86
C SER A 65 8.93 12.55 -18.39
N LEU A 66 10.13 12.39 -17.83
CA LEU A 66 10.31 12.11 -16.39
C LEU A 66 9.91 13.31 -15.52
N ILE A 67 10.22 14.54 -15.95
CA ILE A 67 9.78 15.75 -15.25
C ILE A 67 8.25 15.84 -15.27
N LEU A 68 7.63 15.62 -16.43
CA LEU A 68 6.17 15.64 -16.57
C LEU A 68 5.53 14.55 -15.71
N TYR A 69 6.09 13.33 -15.69
CA TYR A 69 5.64 12.26 -14.78
C TYR A 69 5.64 12.75 -13.33
N ALA A 70 6.77 13.29 -12.86
CA ALA A 70 6.88 13.78 -11.48
C ALA A 70 5.86 14.86 -11.16
N VAL A 71 5.67 15.83 -12.05
CA VAL A 71 4.68 16.91 -11.87
C VAL A 71 3.25 16.37 -11.80
N PHE A 72 2.87 15.49 -12.72
CA PHE A 72 1.52 14.91 -12.74
C PHE A 72 1.27 14.01 -11.54
N TYR A 73 2.26 13.21 -11.15
CA TYR A 73 2.15 12.32 -9.99
C TYR A 73 1.98 13.10 -8.69
N VAL A 74 2.85 14.09 -8.43
CA VAL A 74 2.77 14.94 -7.22
C VAL A 74 1.46 15.74 -7.19
N LYS A 75 1.02 16.27 -8.33
CA LYS A 75 -0.28 16.97 -8.42
C LYS A 75 -1.44 16.02 -8.14
N GLY A 76 -1.40 14.80 -8.65
CA GLY A 76 -2.41 13.77 -8.37
C GLY A 76 -2.45 13.42 -6.90
N LEU A 77 -1.27 13.22 -6.27
CA LEU A 77 -1.15 12.94 -4.85
C LEU A 77 -1.71 14.08 -3.99
N ALA A 78 -1.39 15.34 -4.32
CA ALA A 78 -1.92 16.49 -3.61
C ALA A 78 -3.45 16.58 -3.69
N LEU A 79 -4.04 16.28 -4.85
CA LEU A 79 -5.50 16.26 -5.04
C LEU A 79 -6.17 15.13 -4.25
N SER A 80 -5.54 13.93 -4.18
CA SER A 80 -6.07 12.80 -3.43
C SER A 80 -6.07 13.08 -1.93
N HIS A 81 -4.97 13.61 -1.37
CA HIS A 81 -4.90 14.01 0.03
C HIS A 81 -5.92 15.12 0.38
N GLN A 82 -6.10 16.12 -0.48
CA GLN A 82 -7.12 17.14 -0.26
C GLN A 82 -8.52 16.51 -0.17
N SER A 83 -8.86 15.57 -1.05
CA SER A 83 -10.14 14.86 -0.98
C SER A 83 -10.26 14.00 0.27
N ALA A 84 -9.20 13.28 0.63
CA ALA A 84 -9.16 12.43 1.81
C ALA A 84 -9.40 13.25 3.09
N TYR A 85 -8.63 14.31 3.34
CA TYR A 85 -8.77 15.12 4.56
C TYR A 85 -10.14 15.78 4.68
N HIS A 86 -10.74 16.24 3.57
CA HIS A 86 -12.11 16.74 3.61
C HIS A 86 -13.13 15.65 3.95
N THR A 87 -12.93 14.45 3.43
CA THR A 87 -13.78 13.29 3.75
C THR A 87 -13.65 12.91 5.22
N LEU A 88 -12.44 12.83 5.76
CA LEU A 88 -12.17 12.53 7.17
C LEU A 88 -12.81 13.58 8.09
N LYS A 89 -12.66 14.86 7.76
CA LYS A 89 -13.33 15.96 8.48
C LYS A 89 -14.84 15.73 8.55
N ASN A 90 -15.48 15.47 7.40
CA ASN A 90 -16.92 15.30 7.32
C ASN A 90 -17.38 14.03 8.05
N LEU A 91 -16.60 12.96 8.03
CA LEU A 91 -16.86 11.75 8.80
C LEU A 91 -16.80 12.03 10.31
N ARG A 92 -15.78 12.76 10.79
CA ARG A 92 -15.66 13.14 12.21
C ARG A 92 -16.86 13.97 12.66
N ILE A 93 -17.26 14.97 11.88
CA ILE A 93 -18.45 15.80 12.19
C ILE A 93 -19.71 14.92 12.21
N SER A 94 -19.91 14.05 11.22
CA SER A 94 -21.09 13.16 11.17
C SER A 94 -21.13 12.19 12.36
N LEU A 95 -19.96 11.68 12.77
CA LEU A 95 -19.84 10.78 13.91
C LEU A 95 -20.14 11.53 15.22
N GLN A 96 -19.61 12.74 15.38
CA GLN A 96 -19.93 13.61 16.53
C GLN A 96 -21.43 13.86 16.64
N CYS A 97 -22.08 14.31 15.57
CA CYS A 97 -23.51 14.56 15.57
C CYS A 97 -24.35 13.30 15.88
N LYS A 98 -23.88 12.11 15.50
CA LYS A 98 -24.52 10.86 15.86
C LYS A 98 -24.31 10.50 17.32
N LEU A 99 -23.14 10.74 17.87
CA LEU A 99 -22.80 10.48 19.28
C LEU A 99 -23.65 11.35 20.21
N GLU A 100 -23.78 12.65 19.88
CA GLU A 100 -24.59 13.61 20.65
C GLU A 100 -26.07 13.21 20.76
N LYS A 101 -26.58 12.45 19.80
CA LYS A 101 -27.98 11.95 19.78
C LYS A 101 -28.15 10.63 20.52
N GLN A 102 -27.09 10.00 21.01
CA GLN A 102 -27.19 8.72 21.71
C GLN A 102 -27.46 8.94 23.21
N PRO A 103 -28.22 8.01 23.86
CA PRO A 103 -28.36 8.03 25.30
C PRO A 103 -27.01 7.90 26.01
N LEU A 104 -26.85 8.60 27.14
CA LEU A 104 -25.58 8.63 27.88
C LEU A 104 -25.13 7.24 28.32
N GLY A 105 -26.05 6.36 28.68
CA GLY A 105 -25.74 4.96 29.04
C GLY A 105 -25.06 4.18 27.92
N VAL A 106 -25.48 4.35 26.67
CA VAL A 106 -24.86 3.70 25.50
C VAL A 106 -23.43 4.22 25.27
N ILE A 107 -23.22 5.52 25.51
CA ILE A 107 -21.88 6.13 25.39
C ILE A 107 -20.95 5.58 26.45
N GLN A 108 -21.45 5.48 27.70
CA GLN A 108 -20.66 4.97 28.84
C GLN A 108 -20.35 3.48 28.71
N GLU A 109 -21.31 2.66 28.23
CA GLU A 109 -21.14 1.22 28.05
C GLU A 109 -19.99 0.90 27.08
N LYS A 110 -19.87 1.64 25.98
CA LYS A 110 -18.75 1.49 25.03
C LYS A 110 -17.40 1.94 25.59
N GLY A 111 -17.42 2.87 26.52
CA GLY A 111 -16.22 3.45 27.11
C GLY A 111 -15.46 4.43 26.21
N VAL A 112 -14.73 5.33 26.85
CA VAL A 112 -13.99 6.43 26.20
C VAL A 112 -12.92 5.90 25.21
N GLY A 113 -12.26 4.78 25.54
CA GLY A 113 -11.24 4.18 24.70
C GLY A 113 -11.78 3.70 23.34
N ALA A 114 -12.96 3.09 23.31
CA ALA A 114 -13.59 2.65 22.06
C ALA A 114 -14.00 3.82 21.19
N HIS A 115 -14.55 4.88 21.78
CA HIS A 115 -14.90 6.10 21.06
C HIS A 115 -13.64 6.79 20.49
N LYS A 116 -12.58 6.93 21.31
CA LYS A 116 -11.29 7.47 20.88
C LYS A 116 -10.75 6.69 19.67
N LYS A 117 -10.75 5.35 19.75
CA LYS A 117 -10.32 4.50 18.63
C LYS A 117 -11.10 4.80 17.35
N THR A 118 -12.44 4.89 17.42
CA THR A 118 -13.26 5.18 16.24
C THR A 118 -12.98 6.57 15.67
N PHE A 119 -12.85 7.60 16.50
CA PHE A 119 -12.61 8.99 16.06
C PHE A 119 -11.21 9.21 15.48
N ILE A 120 -10.22 8.47 15.95
CA ILE A 120 -8.83 8.62 15.55
C ILE A 120 -8.47 7.48 14.60
N ASP A 121 -8.31 6.26 15.09
CA ASP A 121 -7.68 5.17 14.35
C ASP A 121 -8.54 4.66 13.18
N ASP A 122 -9.84 4.40 13.40
CA ASP A 122 -10.72 3.85 12.38
C ASP A 122 -11.00 4.86 11.25
N ILE A 123 -11.11 6.16 11.58
CA ILE A 123 -11.27 7.22 10.57
C ILE A 123 -9.95 7.47 9.84
N GLU A 124 -8.79 7.49 10.52
CA GLU A 124 -7.48 7.63 9.90
C GLU A 124 -7.19 6.51 8.90
N ALA A 125 -7.63 5.27 9.18
CA ALA A 125 -7.48 4.16 8.24
C ALA A 125 -8.19 4.41 6.88
N ILE A 126 -9.23 5.27 6.84
CA ILE A 126 -9.90 5.68 5.61
C ILE A 126 -9.02 6.60 4.75
N GLU A 127 -8.09 7.34 5.36
CA GLU A 127 -7.12 8.16 4.62
C GLU A 127 -6.28 7.28 3.70
N LEU A 128 -5.72 6.19 4.23
CA LEU A 128 -4.92 5.27 3.46
C LEU A 128 -5.67 4.74 2.23
N LEU A 129 -6.97 4.47 2.38
CA LEU A 129 -7.82 4.04 1.26
C LEU A 129 -8.00 5.13 0.21
N LEU A 130 -8.33 6.37 0.62
CA LEU A 130 -8.69 7.45 -0.31
C LEU A 130 -7.49 8.19 -0.89
N ALA A 131 -6.44 8.40 -0.08
CA ALA A 131 -5.27 9.13 -0.51
C ALA A 131 -4.30 8.28 -1.33
N HIS A 132 -4.18 6.99 -0.99
CA HIS A 132 -3.19 6.10 -1.58
C HIS A 132 -3.81 4.91 -2.30
N ALA A 133 -4.51 4.01 -1.60
CA ALA A 133 -4.93 2.73 -2.18
C ALA A 133 -5.83 2.88 -3.43
N LEU A 134 -6.69 3.87 -3.47
CA LEU A 134 -7.58 4.09 -4.60
C LEU A 134 -6.85 4.75 -5.80
N PRO A 135 -6.20 5.93 -5.68
CA PRO A 135 -5.59 6.58 -6.83
C PRO A 135 -4.31 5.88 -7.28
N GLU A 136 -3.43 5.48 -6.36
CA GLU A 136 -2.21 4.76 -6.68
C GLU A 136 -2.50 3.33 -7.15
N GLY A 137 -3.46 2.64 -6.54
CA GLY A 137 -3.86 1.30 -6.94
C GLY A 137 -4.36 1.25 -8.39
N ILE A 138 -5.20 2.20 -8.81
CA ILE A 138 -5.67 2.30 -10.19
C ILE A 138 -4.49 2.62 -11.13
N SER A 139 -3.61 3.53 -10.74
CA SER A 139 -2.44 3.91 -11.53
C SER A 139 -1.46 2.75 -11.67
N ASN A 140 -1.19 2.02 -10.60
CA ASN A 140 -0.31 0.85 -10.63
C ASN A 140 -0.87 -0.31 -11.46
N LEU A 141 -2.20 -0.48 -11.49
CA LEU A 141 -2.84 -1.44 -12.40
C LEU A 141 -2.79 -0.99 -13.86
N ALA A 142 -2.77 0.31 -14.11
CA ALA A 142 -2.67 0.85 -15.46
C ALA A 142 -1.27 0.68 -16.07
N ILE A 143 -0.20 0.67 -15.25
CA ILE A 143 1.19 0.53 -15.72
C ILE A 143 1.39 -0.73 -16.59
N PRO A 144 1.12 -1.96 -16.10
CA PRO A 144 1.28 -3.15 -16.92
C PRO A 144 0.37 -3.14 -18.14
N LEU A 145 -0.85 -2.61 -18.03
CA LEU A 145 -1.76 -2.51 -19.17
C LEU A 145 -1.17 -1.65 -20.28
N PHE A 146 -0.67 -0.46 -19.95
CA PHE A 146 -0.03 0.42 -20.94
C PHE A 146 1.25 -0.19 -21.51
N ILE A 147 2.06 -0.85 -20.67
CA ILE A 147 3.27 -1.54 -21.14
C ILE A 147 2.91 -2.63 -22.16
N TYR A 148 1.91 -3.46 -21.88
CA TYR A 148 1.48 -4.49 -22.82
C TYR A 148 0.90 -3.92 -24.12
N ILE A 149 0.13 -2.83 -24.05
CA ILE A 149 -0.35 -2.14 -25.26
C ILE A 149 0.84 -1.72 -26.13
N VAL A 150 1.86 -1.10 -25.53
CA VAL A 150 3.07 -0.69 -26.26
C VAL A 150 3.83 -1.88 -26.80
N MET A 151 4.00 -2.95 -26.02
CA MET A 151 4.67 -4.19 -26.46
C MET A 151 3.95 -4.83 -27.65
N PHE A 152 2.61 -4.88 -27.66
CA PHE A 152 1.83 -5.41 -28.78
C PHE A 152 1.99 -4.57 -30.05
N ILE A 153 2.18 -3.24 -29.91
CA ILE A 153 2.43 -2.36 -31.07
C ILE A 153 3.85 -2.56 -31.61
N VAL A 154 4.85 -2.76 -30.74
CA VAL A 154 6.25 -2.92 -31.13
C VAL A 154 6.52 -4.32 -31.69
N ASP A 155 6.17 -5.36 -30.95
CA ASP A 155 6.30 -6.76 -31.37
C ASP A 155 5.29 -7.64 -30.62
N TRP A 156 4.24 -8.03 -31.34
CA TRP A 156 3.16 -8.85 -30.77
C TRP A 156 3.63 -10.25 -30.34
N LYS A 157 4.67 -10.80 -30.99
CA LYS A 157 5.19 -12.15 -30.66
C LYS A 157 5.91 -12.13 -29.30
N LEU A 158 6.74 -11.11 -29.08
CA LEU A 158 7.39 -10.88 -27.78
C LEU A 158 6.37 -10.56 -26.68
N ALA A 159 5.32 -9.78 -27.00
CA ALA A 159 4.24 -9.51 -26.07
C ALA A 159 3.52 -10.79 -25.63
N LEU A 160 3.19 -11.69 -26.58
CA LEU A 160 2.58 -12.99 -26.25
C LEU A 160 3.51 -13.88 -25.43
N LEU A 161 4.80 -13.91 -25.76
CA LEU A 161 5.78 -14.70 -25.01
C LEU A 161 5.88 -14.21 -23.56
N SER A 162 5.91 -12.90 -23.36
CA SER A 162 5.96 -12.29 -22.00
C SER A 162 4.70 -12.55 -21.19
N LEU A 163 3.51 -12.64 -21.82
CA LEU A 163 2.27 -13.04 -21.16
C LEU A 163 2.36 -14.43 -20.52
N GLY A 164 3.21 -15.32 -21.04
CA GLY A 164 3.44 -16.65 -20.49
C GLY A 164 4.02 -16.63 -19.06
N SER A 165 4.66 -15.55 -18.64
CA SER A 165 5.16 -15.38 -17.28
C SER A 165 4.04 -15.09 -16.26
N LEU A 166 2.93 -14.46 -16.67
CA LEU A 166 1.84 -14.08 -15.79
C LEU A 166 1.18 -15.25 -15.05
N PRO A 167 0.84 -16.38 -15.72
CA PRO A 167 0.28 -17.54 -15.02
C PRO A 167 1.21 -18.07 -13.92
N ILE A 168 2.52 -18.08 -14.17
CA ILE A 168 3.53 -18.53 -13.18
C ILE A 168 3.52 -17.61 -11.96
N GLY A 169 3.57 -16.29 -12.19
CA GLY A 169 3.49 -15.29 -11.12
C GLY A 169 2.18 -15.36 -10.34
N LEU A 170 1.04 -15.53 -11.02
CA LEU A 170 -0.27 -15.65 -10.38
C LEU A 170 -0.38 -16.93 -9.52
N LEU A 171 0.16 -18.06 -10.00
CA LEU A 171 0.19 -19.29 -9.22
C LEU A 171 1.08 -19.14 -7.98
N ALA A 172 2.27 -18.54 -8.12
CA ALA A 172 3.17 -18.28 -7.00
C ALA A 172 2.53 -17.34 -5.97
N MET A 173 1.90 -16.26 -6.42
CA MET A 173 1.17 -15.33 -5.56
C MET A 173 0.00 -16.03 -4.85
N GLY A 174 -0.77 -16.85 -5.56
CA GLY A 174 -1.87 -17.64 -4.99
C GLY A 174 -1.41 -18.63 -3.92
N ALA A 175 -0.29 -19.32 -4.15
CA ALA A 175 0.32 -20.21 -3.17
C ALA A 175 0.81 -19.45 -1.91
N MET A 176 1.51 -18.33 -2.12
CA MET A 176 1.94 -17.46 -1.02
C MET A 176 0.76 -16.95 -0.20
N PHE A 177 -0.30 -16.49 -0.86
CA PHE A 177 -1.50 -15.98 -0.20
C PHE A 177 -2.22 -17.07 0.61
N LYS A 178 -2.34 -18.28 0.05
CA LYS A 178 -2.94 -19.44 0.72
C LYS A 178 -2.18 -19.82 2.00
N ILE A 179 -0.85 -19.86 1.95
CA ILE A 179 0.00 -20.13 3.11
C ILE A 179 -0.12 -19.01 4.13
N GLY A 180 -0.01 -17.75 3.68
CA GLY A 180 -0.13 -16.56 4.53
C GLY A 180 -1.45 -16.50 5.27
N MET A 181 -2.57 -16.71 4.60
CA MET A 181 -3.90 -16.68 5.21
C MET A 181 -4.15 -17.85 6.18
N LYS A 182 -3.58 -19.02 5.90
CA LYS A 182 -3.69 -20.19 6.81
C LYS A 182 -3.06 -19.88 8.16
N GLU A 183 -1.91 -19.23 8.18
CA GLU A 183 -1.17 -18.92 9.41
C GLU A 183 -1.54 -17.58 10.04
N MET A 184 -2.35 -16.77 9.37
CA MET A 184 -2.73 -15.42 9.82
C MET A 184 -3.40 -15.45 11.22
N SER A 185 -4.29 -16.43 11.46
CA SER A 185 -4.95 -16.57 12.77
C SER A 185 -3.94 -16.88 13.89
N ASN A 186 -3.00 -17.77 13.63
CA ASN A 186 -1.94 -18.15 14.57
C ASN A 186 -1.01 -16.95 14.84
N TYR A 187 -0.71 -16.18 13.82
CA TYR A 187 0.05 -14.94 13.97
C TYR A 187 -0.64 -13.95 14.93
N TYR A 188 -1.94 -13.70 14.75
CA TYR A 188 -2.67 -12.80 15.64
C TYR A 188 -2.73 -13.33 17.08
N VAL A 189 -2.88 -14.63 17.27
CA VAL A 189 -2.86 -15.24 18.62
C VAL A 189 -1.47 -15.05 19.27
N ALA A 190 -0.39 -15.31 18.54
CA ALA A 190 0.96 -15.11 19.03
C ALA A 190 1.26 -13.63 19.34
N ALA A 191 0.84 -12.72 18.47
CA ALA A 191 0.98 -11.27 18.69
C ALA A 191 0.19 -10.78 19.90
N GLN A 192 -1.04 -11.27 20.07
CA GLN A 192 -1.87 -10.92 21.23
C GLN A 192 -1.27 -11.45 22.53
N LYS A 193 -0.76 -12.68 22.54
CA LYS A 193 -0.06 -13.26 23.70
C LYS A 193 1.13 -12.38 24.08
N MET A 194 1.98 -12.03 23.13
CA MET A 194 3.12 -11.13 23.36
C MET A 194 2.68 -9.78 23.92
N ASN A 195 1.65 -9.15 23.32
CA ASN A 195 1.14 -7.86 23.80
C ASN A 195 0.61 -7.95 25.23
N ASN A 196 -0.13 -9.02 25.57
CA ASN A 196 -0.64 -9.23 26.93
C ASN A 196 0.52 -9.40 27.93
N THR A 197 1.54 -10.16 27.57
CA THR A 197 2.75 -10.34 28.41
C THR A 197 3.49 -9.01 28.61
N ILE A 198 3.60 -8.15 27.59
CA ILE A 198 4.19 -6.82 27.71
C ILE A 198 3.38 -5.96 28.71
N ILE A 199 2.06 -5.94 28.56
CA ILE A 199 1.17 -5.15 29.44
C ILE A 199 1.26 -5.69 30.88
N GLU A 200 1.19 -7.01 31.07
CA GLU A 200 1.32 -7.65 32.39
C GLU A 200 2.67 -7.31 33.03
N TYR A 201 3.76 -7.39 32.28
CA TYR A 201 5.10 -7.08 32.74
C TYR A 201 5.23 -5.61 33.17
N VAL A 202 4.74 -4.69 32.34
CA VAL A 202 4.81 -3.24 32.66
C VAL A 202 3.94 -2.89 33.87
N ASN A 203 2.71 -3.39 33.92
CA ASN A 203 1.80 -3.13 35.05
C ASN A 203 2.26 -3.82 36.36
N GLY A 204 2.90 -4.97 36.25
CA GLY A 204 3.44 -5.73 37.39
C GLY A 204 4.82 -5.28 37.87
N MET A 205 5.44 -4.31 37.20
CA MET A 205 6.83 -3.90 37.48
C MET A 205 7.04 -3.42 38.92
N GLU A 206 6.05 -2.77 39.51
CA GLU A 206 6.11 -2.32 40.91
C GLU A 206 6.24 -3.54 41.84
N VAL A 207 5.42 -4.58 41.62
CA VAL A 207 5.44 -5.81 42.42
C VAL A 207 6.78 -6.55 42.22
N VAL A 208 7.25 -6.66 40.99
CA VAL A 208 8.55 -7.27 40.65
C VAL A 208 9.69 -6.61 41.41
N LYS A 209 9.71 -5.28 41.46
CA LYS A 209 10.73 -4.48 42.19
C LYS A 209 10.64 -4.65 43.69
N VAL A 210 9.43 -4.61 44.27
CA VAL A 210 9.23 -4.73 45.72
C VAL A 210 9.69 -6.13 46.22
N PHE A 211 9.41 -7.19 45.45
CA PHE A 211 9.75 -8.58 45.83
C PHE A 211 11.08 -9.06 45.28
N ASN A 212 11.83 -8.22 44.57
CA ASN A 212 13.14 -8.54 43.96
C ASN A 212 13.11 -9.81 43.07
N ARG A 213 12.02 -10.00 42.29
CA ARG A 213 11.81 -11.13 41.38
C ARG A 213 12.03 -10.80 39.92
N ASP A 214 12.95 -9.93 39.65
CA ASP A 214 13.28 -9.43 38.30
C ASP A 214 13.72 -10.56 37.35
N GLY A 215 14.51 -11.52 37.82
CA GLY A 215 15.00 -12.63 36.99
C GLY A 215 13.89 -13.56 36.48
N GLU A 216 12.96 -14.00 37.33
CA GLU A 216 11.89 -14.94 36.97
C GLU A 216 10.86 -14.29 36.05
N SER A 217 10.48 -13.04 36.33
CA SER A 217 9.57 -12.24 35.50
C SER A 217 10.17 -11.96 34.13
N TYR A 218 11.47 -11.67 34.05
CA TYR A 218 12.21 -11.44 32.83
C TYR A 218 12.24 -12.68 31.92
N HIS A 219 12.49 -13.88 32.47
CA HIS A 219 12.53 -15.11 31.67
C HIS A 219 11.18 -15.44 31.01
N ARG A 220 10.06 -15.22 31.70
CA ARG A 220 8.73 -15.42 31.11
C ARG A 220 8.50 -14.47 29.95
N PHE A 221 8.81 -13.18 30.17
CA PHE A 221 8.71 -12.16 29.15
C PHE A 221 9.58 -12.46 27.91
N GLU A 222 10.84 -12.84 28.14
CA GLU A 222 11.76 -13.19 27.06
C GLU A 222 11.27 -14.42 26.27
N ASN A 223 10.76 -15.46 26.93
CA ASN A 223 10.26 -16.65 26.27
C ASN A 223 9.06 -16.37 25.36
N ASP A 224 8.13 -15.52 25.78
CA ASP A 224 6.97 -15.18 24.96
C ASP A 224 7.35 -14.30 23.74
N ILE A 225 8.32 -13.40 23.89
CA ILE A 225 8.88 -12.63 22.77
C ILE A 225 9.63 -13.55 21.79
N ARG A 226 10.45 -14.47 22.30
CA ARG A 226 11.15 -15.45 21.47
C ARG A 226 10.17 -16.35 20.72
N GLY A 227 9.10 -16.82 21.38
CA GLY A 227 8.05 -17.62 20.76
C GLY A 227 7.36 -16.89 19.62
N TYR A 228 7.04 -15.61 19.78
CA TYR A 228 6.49 -14.77 18.71
C TYR A 228 7.49 -14.61 17.55
N ARG A 229 8.76 -14.33 17.84
CA ARG A 229 9.82 -14.22 16.84
C ARG A 229 9.97 -15.52 16.03
N ASP A 230 10.05 -16.66 16.71
CA ASP A 230 10.31 -17.95 16.07
C ASP A 230 9.13 -18.38 15.20
N PHE A 231 7.90 -18.13 15.65
CA PHE A 231 6.71 -18.34 14.84
C PHE A 231 6.71 -17.44 13.59
N THR A 232 7.00 -16.15 13.76
CA THR A 232 7.02 -15.19 12.66
C THR A 232 8.09 -15.56 11.62
N LEU A 233 9.29 -15.95 12.07
CA LEU A 233 10.36 -16.40 11.18
C LEU A 233 9.98 -17.67 10.42
N ALA A 234 9.34 -18.63 11.08
CA ALA A 234 8.89 -19.87 10.44
C ALA A 234 7.84 -19.58 9.36
N TRP A 235 6.89 -18.70 9.66
CA TRP A 235 5.88 -18.25 8.71
C TRP A 235 6.51 -17.56 7.49
N TYR A 236 7.41 -16.59 7.69
CA TYR A 236 8.13 -15.92 6.60
C TYR A 236 8.92 -16.93 5.76
N LYS A 237 9.66 -17.84 6.39
CA LYS A 237 10.42 -18.89 5.67
C LYS A 237 9.53 -19.76 4.78
N ALA A 238 8.31 -20.05 5.20
CA ALA A 238 7.34 -20.79 4.39
C ALA A 238 6.85 -19.98 3.16
N CYS A 239 6.82 -18.66 3.27
CA CYS A 239 6.39 -17.74 2.18
C CYS A 239 7.54 -17.36 1.21
N TRP A 240 8.81 -17.35 1.66
CA TRP A 240 9.96 -16.87 0.88
C TRP A 240 10.15 -17.53 -0.49
N PRO A 241 10.05 -18.86 -0.67
CA PRO A 241 10.22 -19.46 -1.98
C PRO A 241 9.19 -18.95 -2.99
N TRP A 242 7.97 -18.76 -2.54
CA TRP A 242 6.88 -18.24 -3.38
C TRP A 242 7.03 -16.75 -3.68
N MET A 243 7.53 -15.97 -2.71
CA MET A 243 7.89 -14.58 -2.93
C MET A 243 9.01 -14.45 -3.96
N ALA A 244 10.05 -15.29 -3.89
CA ALA A 244 11.15 -15.27 -4.84
C ALA A 244 10.72 -15.67 -6.25
N LEU A 245 9.73 -16.56 -6.38
CA LEU A 245 9.17 -16.97 -7.69
C LEU A 245 8.23 -15.92 -8.27
N TYR A 246 7.57 -15.12 -7.39
CA TYR A 246 6.66 -14.06 -7.80
C TYR A 246 7.39 -12.79 -8.27
N ASN A 247 8.52 -12.43 -7.67
CA ASN A 247 9.35 -11.27 -8.03
C ASN A 247 10.28 -11.59 -9.20
#